data_7c648ceec0f4922010c9a016577d4ab1
#
_entry.id   7c648ceec0f4922010c9a016577d4ab1
#
_cell.length_a   1.000
_cell.length_b   1.000
_cell.length_c   1.000
_cell.angle_alpha   90.00
_cell.angle_beta   90.00
_cell.angle_gamma   90.00
#
_symmetry.space_group_name_H-M   'P 1'
#
loop_
_entity.id
_entity.type
_entity.pdbx_description
1 polymer ?
#
loop_
_entity_poly.entity_id
_entity_poly.type
_entity_poly.pdbx_seq_one_letter_code
_entity_poly.pdbx_strand_id
1 'polypeptide(L)'
;HQHPLPGALAQPAQALMFELLLLCPEERVEILSDALDALDALSVSVEDADAQTPAEQALFGEPGMPPPKDGWQRSRVVALFAQQTQADEASALLQAQDFFDGCKLLGVRRVEDQDWVRLTQSQFAPVEITSDFWIVPTWHEVPAQARQIIRLDPGLAFGTGTHPTTRMCLRWIARHDLSGQRVLDYGCGSGILAIGAAKYGAQRIDAVDIDEAAVTSTQLNAEANNVQLHAGLPELAQGEYQTVLANILATPLKVLAPLLCAHVASGGQLVLAGILERQAQELQQAYAPWVALEVADAEDGWILMTARKA
;
A
#
# COMPACT_ATOMS: atom_id res chain seq x y z
N HIS A 1 -11.46 39.21 -9.94
CA HIS A 1 -10.82 37.93 -10.28
C HIS A 1 -10.01 37.49 -9.08
N GLN A 2 -10.63 36.64 -8.21
CA GLN A 2 -9.92 36.01 -7.12
C GLN A 2 -9.30 34.73 -7.71
N HIS A 3 -7.98 34.70 -7.75
CA HIS A 3 -7.28 33.44 -8.00
C HIS A 3 -7.58 32.48 -6.87
N PRO A 4 -7.95 31.20 -7.15
CA PRO A 4 -8.04 30.22 -6.09
C PRO A 4 -6.66 30.06 -5.45
N LEU A 5 -6.62 30.04 -4.14
CA LEU A 5 -5.39 29.82 -3.37
C LEU A 5 -4.75 28.50 -3.83
N PRO A 6 -3.44 28.46 -4.08
CA PRO A 6 -2.75 27.23 -4.38
C PRO A 6 -2.84 26.30 -3.17
N GLY A 7 -3.47 25.14 -3.35
CA GLY A 7 -3.64 24.14 -2.29
C GLY A 7 -5.07 23.80 -1.93
N ALA A 8 -6.05 24.38 -2.59
CA ALA A 8 -7.41 23.88 -2.46
C ALA A 8 -7.46 22.46 -3.07
N LEU A 9 -7.68 21.45 -2.24
CA LEU A 9 -8.06 20.13 -2.72
C LEU A 9 -9.17 20.33 -3.76
N ALA A 10 -9.04 19.63 -4.90
CA ALA A 10 -10.10 19.61 -5.90
C ALA A 10 -11.41 19.39 -5.16
N GLN A 11 -12.35 20.29 -5.32
CA GLN A 11 -13.57 20.29 -4.53
C GLN A 11 -14.27 18.96 -4.62
N PRO A 12 -14.66 18.36 -3.47
CA PRO A 12 -15.17 17.01 -3.40
C PRO A 12 -16.63 16.87 -3.87
N ALA A 13 -17.18 17.84 -4.62
CA ALA A 13 -18.53 17.75 -5.19
C ALA A 13 -18.71 16.43 -5.99
N GLN A 14 -17.61 15.70 -6.25
CA GLN A 14 -17.59 14.41 -6.93
C GLN A 14 -16.77 13.35 -6.20
N ALA A 15 -16.32 13.63 -4.97
CA ALA A 15 -15.57 12.64 -4.19
C ALA A 15 -16.54 11.57 -3.69
N LEU A 16 -16.60 10.49 -4.44
CA LEU A 16 -17.32 9.30 -4.06
C LEU A 16 -16.35 8.39 -3.33
N MET A 17 -16.81 7.81 -2.24
CA MET A 17 -16.07 6.77 -1.56
C MET A 17 -16.74 5.43 -1.87
N PHE A 18 -15.92 4.39 -1.88
CA PHE A 18 -16.35 3.03 -2.15
C PHE A 18 -16.01 2.15 -0.96
N GLU A 19 -16.99 1.47 -0.43
CA GLU A 19 -16.81 0.51 0.64
C GLU A 19 -16.62 -0.89 0.06
N LEU A 20 -15.54 -1.54 0.46
CA LEU A 20 -15.36 -2.98 0.28
C LEU A 20 -15.81 -3.67 1.57
N LEU A 21 -16.80 -4.54 1.44
CA LEU A 21 -17.41 -5.24 2.55
C LEU A 21 -17.00 -6.72 2.53
N LEU A 22 -16.40 -7.16 3.61
CA LEU A 22 -15.93 -8.53 3.79
C LEU A 22 -16.51 -9.13 5.07
N LEU A 23 -16.77 -10.41 5.03
CA LEU A 23 -17.13 -11.20 6.20
C LEU A 23 -15.98 -12.17 6.46
N CYS A 24 -15.47 -12.22 7.68
CA CYS A 24 -14.37 -13.11 7.98
C CYS A 24 -14.44 -13.66 9.41
N PRO A 25 -13.83 -14.85 9.64
CA PRO A 25 -13.62 -15.33 10.99
C PRO A 25 -12.76 -14.36 11.79
N GLU A 26 -12.98 -14.31 13.09
CA GLU A 26 -12.26 -13.37 13.97
C GLU A 26 -10.75 -13.53 13.87
N GLU A 27 -10.25 -14.75 13.75
CA GLU A 27 -8.81 -15.02 13.61
C GLU A 27 -8.17 -14.49 12.33
N ARG A 28 -8.98 -14.08 11.35
CA ARG A 28 -8.50 -13.51 10.09
C ARG A 28 -8.56 -11.99 10.03
N VAL A 29 -9.20 -11.36 11.01
CA VAL A 29 -9.47 -9.90 11.01
C VAL A 29 -8.18 -9.10 10.95
N GLU A 30 -7.21 -9.43 11.78
CA GLU A 30 -5.95 -8.67 11.84
C GLU A 30 -5.18 -8.75 10.51
N ILE A 31 -5.02 -9.94 9.97
CA ILE A 31 -4.32 -10.17 8.69
C ILE A 31 -5.05 -9.44 7.56
N LEU A 32 -6.37 -9.55 7.53
CA LEU A 32 -7.19 -8.95 6.49
C LEU A 32 -7.12 -7.41 6.57
N SER A 33 -7.22 -6.86 7.78
CA SER A 33 -7.12 -5.42 8.01
C SER A 33 -5.75 -4.89 7.59
N ASP A 34 -4.69 -5.59 7.94
CA ASP A 34 -3.32 -5.23 7.56
C ASP A 34 -3.13 -5.27 6.03
N ALA A 35 -3.68 -6.28 5.37
CA ALA A 35 -3.62 -6.38 3.92
C ALA A 35 -4.39 -5.23 3.25
N LEU A 36 -5.54 -4.84 3.79
CA LEU A 36 -6.32 -3.71 3.28
C LEU A 36 -5.57 -2.39 3.46
N ASP A 37 -4.91 -2.20 4.59
CA ASP A 37 -4.04 -1.05 4.80
C ASP A 37 -2.88 -1.03 3.80
N ALA A 38 -2.30 -2.19 3.50
CA ALA A 38 -1.24 -2.33 2.49
C ALA A 38 -1.73 -2.00 1.08
N LEU A 39 -3.02 -2.18 0.82
CA LEU A 39 -3.66 -1.85 -0.45
C LEU A 39 -4.24 -0.43 -0.45
N ASP A 40 -3.83 0.38 0.52
CA ASP A 40 -4.16 1.80 0.66
C ASP A 40 -5.64 2.11 0.86
N ALA A 41 -6.33 1.27 1.61
CA ALA A 41 -7.62 1.64 2.14
C ALA A 41 -7.50 2.95 2.94
N LEU A 42 -8.42 3.86 2.73
CA LEU A 42 -8.46 5.13 3.47
C LEU A 42 -8.78 4.89 4.95
N SER A 43 -9.61 3.92 5.23
CA SER A 43 -9.89 3.46 6.58
C SER A 43 -10.33 2.00 6.54
N VAL A 44 -10.08 1.29 7.63
CA VAL A 44 -10.56 -0.06 7.85
C VAL A 44 -11.27 -0.08 9.20
N SER A 45 -12.53 -0.47 9.20
CA SER A 45 -13.30 -0.66 10.42
C SER A 45 -13.77 -2.11 10.53
N VAL A 46 -13.88 -2.57 11.77
CA VAL A 46 -14.30 -3.92 12.09
C VAL A 46 -15.57 -3.86 12.91
N GLU A 47 -16.59 -4.54 12.44
CA GLU A 47 -17.88 -4.63 13.12
C GLU A 47 -18.17 -6.09 13.41
N ASP A 48 -18.86 -6.35 14.52
CA ASP A 48 -19.39 -7.69 14.78
C ASP A 48 -20.53 -7.98 13.80
N ALA A 49 -20.34 -8.99 12.95
CA ALA A 49 -21.33 -9.37 11.94
C ALA A 49 -22.61 -9.92 12.59
N ASP A 50 -22.52 -10.46 13.80
CA ASP A 50 -23.64 -11.04 14.53
C ASP A 50 -24.26 -10.05 15.53
N ALA A 51 -23.78 -8.78 15.53
CA ALA A 51 -24.33 -7.71 16.34
C ALA A 51 -25.83 -7.55 16.05
N GLN A 52 -26.64 -7.51 17.14
CA GLN A 52 -28.09 -7.39 17.07
C GLN A 52 -28.80 -8.59 16.40
N THR A 53 -28.10 -9.68 16.15
CA THR A 53 -28.71 -10.92 15.71
C THR A 53 -29.12 -11.79 16.90
N PRO A 54 -30.01 -12.78 16.72
CA PRO A 54 -30.30 -13.74 17.80
C PRO A 54 -29.07 -14.47 18.30
N ALA A 55 -28.05 -14.66 17.47
CA ALA A 55 -26.79 -15.27 17.85
C ALA A 55 -26.03 -14.42 18.86
N GLU A 56 -25.98 -13.10 18.69
CA GLU A 56 -25.36 -12.18 19.63
C GLU A 56 -26.14 -12.11 20.95
N GLN A 57 -27.48 -12.05 20.87
CA GLN A 57 -28.31 -12.06 22.05
C GLN A 57 -28.14 -13.33 22.88
N ALA A 58 -27.95 -14.46 22.23
CA ALA A 58 -27.64 -15.73 22.88
C ALA A 58 -26.24 -15.73 23.51
N LEU A 59 -25.28 -15.00 22.91
CA LEU A 59 -23.91 -14.87 23.40
C LEU A 59 -23.80 -14.08 24.68
N PHE A 60 -24.53 -12.97 24.77
CA PHE A 60 -24.36 -11.98 25.83
C PHE A 60 -25.54 -11.91 26.79
N GLY A 61 -26.64 -12.58 26.46
CA GLY A 61 -27.92 -12.31 27.14
C GLY A 61 -28.38 -13.31 28.16
N GLU A 62 -27.79 -14.49 28.31
CA GLU A 62 -28.26 -15.50 29.25
C GLU A 62 -27.18 -15.91 30.27
N PRO A 63 -27.36 -15.60 31.56
CA PRO A 63 -26.45 -16.05 32.61
C PRO A 63 -26.47 -17.59 32.67
N GLY A 64 -25.32 -18.22 32.49
CA GLY A 64 -25.14 -19.65 32.63
C GLY A 64 -24.98 -20.44 31.35
N MET A 65 -25.02 -19.80 30.19
CA MET A 65 -24.65 -20.43 28.91
C MET A 65 -23.13 -20.55 28.78
N PRO A 66 -22.62 -21.69 28.27
CA PRO A 66 -21.19 -21.79 27.98
C PRO A 66 -20.79 -20.74 26.94
N PRO A 67 -19.56 -20.21 27.04
CA PRO A 67 -19.08 -19.26 26.04
C PRO A 67 -19.19 -19.89 24.64
N PRO A 68 -19.55 -19.10 23.63
CA PRO A 68 -19.69 -19.61 22.27
C PRO A 68 -18.40 -20.23 21.77
N LYS A 69 -18.56 -21.29 20.99
CA LYS A 69 -17.43 -21.91 20.30
C LYS A 69 -16.87 -20.93 19.27
N ASP A 70 -15.55 -20.90 19.16
CA ASP A 70 -14.79 -19.96 18.30
C ASP A 70 -15.28 -19.89 16.85
N GLY A 71 -15.96 -20.92 16.33
CA GLY A 71 -16.35 -21.04 14.93
C GLY A 71 -17.51 -20.17 14.46
N TRP A 72 -18.16 -19.37 15.34
CA TRP A 72 -19.30 -18.52 14.96
C TRP A 72 -19.13 -17.04 15.28
N GLN A 73 -17.97 -16.65 15.78
CA GLN A 73 -17.59 -15.25 15.84
C GLN A 73 -17.14 -14.83 14.45
N ARG A 74 -18.01 -14.07 13.80
CA ARG A 74 -17.75 -13.49 12.49
C ARG A 74 -17.69 -11.99 12.60
N SER A 75 -16.75 -11.42 11.89
CA SER A 75 -16.56 -9.99 11.82
C SER A 75 -16.83 -9.48 10.42
N ARG A 76 -17.45 -8.32 10.34
CA ARG A 76 -17.58 -7.57 9.11
C ARG A 76 -16.44 -6.58 9.06
N VAL A 77 -15.63 -6.67 8.01
CA VAL A 77 -14.55 -5.73 7.75
C VAL A 77 -15.00 -4.79 6.66
N VAL A 78 -14.95 -3.49 6.93
CA VAL A 78 -15.35 -2.45 6.00
C VAL A 78 -14.14 -1.61 5.69
N ALA A 79 -13.73 -1.60 4.42
CA ALA A 79 -12.60 -0.80 3.95
C ALA A 79 -13.10 0.29 3.00
N LEU A 80 -12.65 1.52 3.21
CA LEU A 80 -13.00 2.65 2.35
C LEU A 80 -11.89 2.92 1.35
N PHE A 81 -12.27 3.10 0.09
CA PHE A 81 -11.37 3.46 -1.00
C PHE A 81 -11.88 4.70 -1.71
N ALA A 82 -10.95 5.48 -2.23
CA ALA A 82 -11.28 6.69 -2.98
C ALA A 82 -11.87 6.39 -4.37
N GLN A 83 -11.54 5.22 -4.94
CA GLN A 83 -11.95 4.83 -6.29
C GLN A 83 -12.47 3.41 -6.30
N GLN A 84 -13.46 3.15 -7.16
CA GLN A 84 -14.02 1.81 -7.33
C GLN A 84 -12.97 0.82 -7.83
N THR A 85 -12.11 1.23 -8.74
CA THR A 85 -11.03 0.39 -9.27
C THR A 85 -10.11 -0.11 -8.17
N GLN A 86 -9.80 0.74 -7.19
CA GLN A 86 -8.98 0.35 -6.04
C GLN A 86 -9.67 -0.71 -5.18
N ALA A 87 -10.97 -0.52 -4.93
CA ALA A 87 -11.76 -1.49 -4.17
C ALA A 87 -11.85 -2.83 -4.89
N ASP A 88 -12.07 -2.81 -6.20
CA ASP A 88 -12.16 -4.01 -7.02
C ASP A 88 -10.83 -4.76 -7.09
N GLU A 89 -9.72 -4.05 -7.25
CA GLU A 89 -8.37 -4.64 -7.22
C GLU A 89 -8.04 -5.24 -5.85
N ALA A 90 -8.34 -4.51 -4.78
CA ALA A 90 -8.13 -5.00 -3.42
C ALA A 90 -8.91 -6.29 -3.19
N SER A 91 -10.18 -6.33 -3.63
CA SER A 91 -11.01 -7.52 -3.56
C SER A 91 -10.38 -8.71 -4.30
N ALA A 92 -9.92 -8.50 -5.52
CA ALA A 92 -9.31 -9.54 -6.33
C ALA A 92 -7.99 -10.06 -5.70
N LEU A 93 -7.14 -9.14 -5.25
CA LEU A 93 -5.87 -9.49 -4.61
C LEU A 93 -6.06 -10.24 -3.30
N LEU A 94 -7.03 -9.83 -2.48
CA LEU A 94 -7.32 -10.51 -1.21
C LEU A 94 -7.83 -11.93 -1.43
N GLN A 95 -8.73 -12.12 -2.40
CA GLN A 95 -9.28 -13.44 -2.71
C GLN A 95 -8.21 -14.42 -3.19
N ALA A 96 -7.12 -13.92 -3.76
CA ALA A 96 -6.00 -14.73 -4.21
C ALA A 96 -5.05 -15.14 -3.08
N GLN A 97 -5.20 -14.60 -1.87
CA GLN A 97 -4.30 -14.88 -0.75
C GLN A 97 -4.76 -16.11 0.04
N ASP A 98 -3.80 -16.86 0.55
CA ASP A 98 -4.07 -18.05 1.37
C ASP A 98 -4.87 -17.70 2.62
N PHE A 99 -4.61 -16.56 3.22
CA PHE A 99 -5.30 -16.11 4.44
C PHE A 99 -6.75 -15.68 4.20
N PHE A 100 -7.20 -15.63 2.95
CA PHE A 100 -8.60 -15.35 2.64
C PHE A 100 -9.52 -16.54 2.89
N ASP A 101 -8.96 -17.72 3.14
CA ASP A 101 -9.72 -18.91 3.45
C ASP A 101 -10.67 -18.68 4.64
N GLY A 102 -11.91 -19.04 4.48
CA GLY A 102 -12.97 -18.79 5.46
C GLY A 102 -13.57 -17.39 5.40
N CYS A 103 -13.03 -16.49 4.61
CA CYS A 103 -13.55 -15.16 4.38
C CYS A 103 -14.51 -15.15 3.18
N LYS A 104 -15.39 -14.14 3.15
CA LYS A 104 -16.35 -13.96 2.08
C LYS A 104 -16.43 -12.51 1.67
N LEU A 105 -16.38 -12.26 0.37
CA LEU A 105 -16.67 -10.95 -0.20
C LEU A 105 -18.18 -10.73 -0.15
N LEU A 106 -18.63 -9.67 0.52
CA LEU A 106 -20.04 -9.25 0.54
C LEU A 106 -20.37 -8.30 -0.61
N GLY A 107 -19.42 -7.50 -1.04
CA GLY A 107 -19.57 -6.61 -2.18
C GLY A 107 -18.77 -5.32 -2.06
N VAL A 108 -18.87 -4.53 -3.11
CA VAL A 108 -18.37 -3.16 -3.17
C VAL A 108 -19.56 -2.26 -3.38
N ARG A 109 -19.70 -1.26 -2.55
CA ARG A 109 -20.79 -0.29 -2.70
C ARG A 109 -20.28 1.14 -2.66
N ARG A 110 -20.98 1.99 -3.35
CA ARG A 110 -20.73 3.42 -3.38
C ARG A 110 -21.29 4.07 -2.13
N VAL A 111 -20.49 4.94 -1.49
CA VAL A 111 -20.91 5.69 -0.32
C VAL A 111 -20.79 7.17 -0.62
N GLU A 112 -21.87 7.90 -0.38
CA GLU A 112 -21.85 9.35 -0.41
C GLU A 112 -21.34 9.85 0.93
N ASP A 113 -20.24 10.62 0.91
CA ASP A 113 -19.69 11.21 2.11
C ASP A 113 -19.70 12.74 2.01
N GLN A 114 -20.39 13.34 2.97
CA GLN A 114 -20.56 14.78 3.02
C GLN A 114 -19.39 15.50 3.70
N ASP A 115 -18.55 14.79 4.47
CA ASP A 115 -17.44 15.38 5.23
C ASP A 115 -16.08 14.76 4.87
N TRP A 116 -15.96 14.22 3.67
CA TRP A 116 -14.78 13.49 3.24
C TRP A 116 -13.48 14.28 3.39
N VAL A 117 -13.45 15.54 2.96
CA VAL A 117 -12.24 16.39 3.03
C VAL A 117 -11.84 16.60 4.49
N ARG A 118 -12.79 16.89 5.35
CA ARG A 118 -12.55 17.12 6.78
C ARG A 118 -12.04 15.86 7.46
N LEU A 119 -12.66 14.73 7.16
CA LEU A 119 -12.26 13.43 7.72
C LEU A 119 -10.86 13.06 7.26
N THR A 120 -10.56 13.25 5.98
CA THR A 120 -9.23 12.99 5.41
C THR A 120 -8.17 13.86 6.06
N GLN A 121 -8.41 15.16 6.19
CA GLN A 121 -7.46 16.07 6.82
C GLN A 121 -7.23 15.75 8.30
N SER A 122 -8.24 15.27 9.02
CA SER A 122 -8.09 14.91 10.43
C SER A 122 -7.33 13.59 10.62
N GLN A 123 -7.40 12.66 9.66
CA GLN A 123 -6.78 11.34 9.74
C GLN A 123 -5.33 11.30 9.26
N PHE A 124 -4.93 12.23 8.40
CA PHE A 124 -3.63 12.15 7.74
C PHE A 124 -2.73 13.30 8.16
N ALA A 125 -1.85 13.03 9.10
CA ALA A 125 -0.76 13.90 9.52
C ALA A 125 0.51 13.59 8.71
N PRO A 126 1.55 14.45 8.78
CA PRO A 126 2.85 14.11 8.20
C PRO A 126 3.39 12.78 8.74
N VAL A 127 3.99 12.01 7.87
CA VAL A 127 4.53 10.68 8.19
C VAL A 127 6.04 10.74 8.23
N GLU A 128 6.64 10.40 9.37
CA GLU A 128 8.08 10.31 9.52
C GLU A 128 8.60 9.01 8.90
N ILE A 129 9.51 9.13 7.94
CA ILE A 129 10.24 7.99 7.37
C ILE A 129 11.58 7.83 8.07
N THR A 130 12.36 8.90 8.09
CA THR A 130 13.51 9.08 8.98
C THR A 130 13.39 10.43 9.64
N SER A 131 14.26 10.79 10.57
CA SER A 131 14.20 12.09 11.26
C SER A 131 14.18 13.28 10.30
N ASP A 132 14.82 13.16 9.14
CA ASP A 132 14.93 14.22 8.14
C ASP A 132 14.20 13.96 6.82
N PHE A 133 13.47 12.82 6.71
CA PHE A 133 12.70 12.47 5.52
C PHE A 133 11.24 12.20 5.89
N TRP A 134 10.32 12.98 5.33
CA TRP A 134 8.90 12.97 5.70
C TRP A 134 8.01 12.96 4.47
N ILE A 135 6.84 12.34 4.62
CA ILE A 135 5.71 12.50 3.70
C ILE A 135 4.79 13.54 4.31
N VAL A 136 4.51 14.60 3.57
CA VAL A 136 3.74 15.74 4.08
C VAL A 136 2.55 16.00 3.16
N PRO A 137 1.31 15.88 3.67
CA PRO A 137 0.12 16.29 2.92
C PRO A 137 0.18 17.78 2.55
N THR A 138 -0.49 18.19 1.47
CA THR A 138 -0.46 19.55 0.99
C THR A 138 -1.02 20.57 1.98
N TRP A 139 -1.91 20.15 2.88
CA TRP A 139 -2.53 21.01 3.92
C TRP A 139 -1.70 21.13 5.20
N HIS A 140 -0.58 20.43 5.29
CA HIS A 140 0.30 20.49 6.47
C HIS A 140 1.55 21.31 6.21
N GLU A 141 2.03 21.98 7.26
CA GLU A 141 3.35 22.58 7.26
C GLU A 141 4.44 21.50 7.28
N VAL A 142 5.55 21.83 6.65
CA VAL A 142 6.72 20.95 6.64
C VAL A 142 7.33 20.92 8.04
N PRO A 143 7.55 19.72 8.65
CA PRO A 143 8.26 19.64 9.91
C PRO A 143 9.63 20.32 9.84
N ALA A 144 10.00 21.01 10.91
CA ALA A 144 11.23 21.84 10.93
C ALA A 144 12.51 21.01 10.71
N GLN A 145 12.54 19.76 11.12
CA GLN A 145 13.67 18.84 10.95
C GLN A 145 13.74 18.20 9.57
N ALA A 146 12.73 18.33 8.74
CA ALA A 146 12.68 17.69 7.43
C ALA A 146 13.68 18.33 6.46
N ARG A 147 14.52 17.51 5.84
CA ARG A 147 15.43 17.91 4.75
C ARG A 147 14.94 17.44 3.40
N GLN A 148 14.27 16.29 3.36
CA GLN A 148 13.58 15.77 2.19
C GLN A 148 12.12 15.53 2.53
N ILE A 149 11.26 15.92 1.62
CA ILE A 149 9.82 15.67 1.75
C ILE A 149 9.26 15.13 0.44
N ILE A 150 8.22 14.32 0.58
CA ILE A 150 7.32 13.96 -0.50
C ILE A 150 5.97 14.59 -0.17
N ARG A 151 5.46 15.42 -1.07
CA ARG A 151 4.10 15.95 -0.98
C ARG A 151 3.15 14.91 -1.55
N LEU A 152 2.28 14.38 -0.71
CA LEU A 152 1.32 13.38 -1.14
C LEU A 152 0.03 13.53 -0.33
N ASP A 153 -1.07 13.65 -1.04
CA ASP A 153 -2.39 13.66 -0.44
C ASP A 153 -3.00 12.26 -0.54
N PRO A 154 -3.63 11.77 0.54
CA PRO A 154 -4.30 10.47 0.51
C PRO A 154 -5.49 10.49 -0.44
N GLY A 155 -5.84 9.33 -0.98
CA GLY A 155 -7.06 9.13 -1.73
C GLY A 155 -6.97 9.25 -3.25
N LEU A 156 -5.81 9.56 -3.81
CA LEU A 156 -5.64 9.67 -5.27
C LEU A 156 -5.12 8.36 -5.91
N ALA A 157 -4.37 7.54 -5.16
CA ALA A 157 -3.89 6.24 -5.60
C ALA A 157 -3.36 5.45 -4.41
N PHE A 158 -2.94 4.20 -4.65
CA PHE A 158 -2.28 3.37 -3.64
C PHE A 158 -0.95 4.00 -3.18
N GLY A 159 -0.60 3.79 -1.91
CA GLY A 159 0.68 4.21 -1.34
C GLY A 159 0.65 5.60 -0.74
N THR A 160 0.00 5.75 0.40
CA THR A 160 -0.03 7.04 1.15
C THR A 160 1.18 7.22 2.06
N GLY A 161 2.00 6.17 2.22
CA GLY A 161 3.15 6.18 3.11
C GLY A 161 2.84 5.89 4.57
N THR A 162 1.57 5.74 4.94
CA THR A 162 1.18 5.44 6.32
C THR A 162 1.39 3.97 6.68
N HIS A 163 1.39 3.09 5.70
CA HIS A 163 1.56 1.66 5.92
C HIS A 163 3.03 1.29 6.18
N PRO A 164 3.30 0.34 7.08
CA PRO A 164 4.67 -0.10 7.39
C PRO A 164 5.48 -0.50 6.16
N THR A 165 4.88 -1.17 5.20
CA THR A 165 5.58 -1.62 3.99
C THR A 165 6.13 -0.46 3.17
N THR A 166 5.36 0.59 3.00
CA THR A 166 5.80 1.80 2.29
C THR A 166 6.89 2.52 3.07
N ARG A 167 6.72 2.67 4.39
CA ARG A 167 7.74 3.28 5.25
C ARG A 167 9.07 2.54 5.17
N MET A 168 9.05 1.20 5.23
CA MET A 168 10.27 0.39 5.14
C MET A 168 10.98 0.58 3.80
N CYS A 169 10.24 0.59 2.69
CA CYS A 169 10.82 0.84 1.37
C CYS A 169 11.47 2.23 1.29
N LEU A 170 10.79 3.25 1.79
CA LEU A 170 11.31 4.62 1.78
C LEU A 170 12.53 4.77 2.69
N ARG A 171 12.55 4.12 3.87
CA ARG A 171 13.74 4.08 4.73
C ARG A 171 14.91 3.44 4.02
N TRP A 172 14.67 2.33 3.32
CA TRP A 172 15.71 1.67 2.54
C TRP A 172 16.29 2.63 1.48
N ILE A 173 15.43 3.32 0.74
CA ILE A 173 15.83 4.32 -0.27
C ILE A 173 16.71 5.40 0.38
N ALA A 174 16.29 5.92 1.53
CA ALA A 174 17.00 6.99 2.23
C ALA A 174 18.38 6.57 2.75
N ARG A 175 18.56 5.26 3.02
CA ARG A 175 19.80 4.70 3.61
C ARG A 175 20.75 4.10 2.58
N HIS A 176 20.39 4.11 1.31
CA HIS A 176 21.21 3.56 0.23
C HIS A 176 21.54 4.64 -0.78
N ASP A 177 22.70 4.51 -1.41
CA ASP A 177 23.12 5.44 -2.45
C ASP A 177 22.53 5.02 -3.80
N LEU A 178 21.52 5.77 -4.24
CA LEU A 178 20.89 5.57 -5.54
C LEU A 178 21.40 6.53 -6.61
N SER A 179 22.42 7.33 -6.29
CA SER A 179 22.93 8.37 -7.19
C SER A 179 23.36 7.79 -8.53
N GLY A 180 22.82 8.33 -9.61
CA GLY A 180 23.12 7.92 -10.96
C GLY A 180 22.49 6.58 -11.41
N GLN A 181 21.72 5.92 -10.56
CA GLN A 181 21.13 4.62 -10.88
C GLN A 181 19.90 4.72 -11.76
N ARG A 182 19.68 3.65 -12.53
CA ARG A 182 18.37 3.33 -13.09
C ARG A 182 17.57 2.55 -12.04
N VAL A 183 16.37 3.00 -11.78
CA VAL A 183 15.48 2.41 -10.77
C VAL A 183 14.14 2.03 -11.41
N LEU A 184 13.66 0.84 -11.11
CA LEU A 184 12.33 0.37 -11.49
C LEU A 184 11.45 0.30 -10.24
N ASP A 185 10.29 0.91 -10.30
CA ASP A 185 9.21 0.76 -9.32
C ASP A 185 8.08 -0.04 -9.97
N TYR A 186 7.99 -1.31 -9.63
CA TYR A 186 7.03 -2.23 -10.24
C TYR A 186 5.78 -2.36 -9.35
N GLY A 187 4.64 -1.96 -9.87
CA GLY A 187 3.43 -1.79 -9.09
C GLY A 187 3.44 -0.44 -8.37
N CYS A 188 3.67 0.63 -9.10
CA CYS A 188 4.02 1.93 -8.53
C CYS A 188 2.91 2.64 -7.76
N GLY A 189 1.64 2.32 -8.01
CA GLY A 189 0.51 2.91 -7.31
C GLY A 189 0.51 4.43 -7.38
N SER A 190 0.70 5.08 -6.23
CA SER A 190 0.81 6.55 -6.15
C SER A 190 2.10 7.11 -6.73
N GLY A 191 3.10 6.25 -6.96
CA GLY A 191 4.43 6.64 -7.38
C GLY A 191 5.36 7.05 -6.22
N ILE A 192 4.95 6.83 -4.99
CA ILE A 192 5.67 7.31 -3.81
C ILE A 192 7.11 6.77 -3.72
N LEU A 193 7.34 5.51 -4.08
CA LEU A 193 8.68 4.92 -4.06
C LEU A 193 9.55 5.50 -5.18
N ALA A 194 8.99 5.61 -6.39
CA ALA A 194 9.68 6.21 -7.52
C ALA A 194 10.06 7.67 -7.23
N ILE A 195 9.15 8.43 -6.64
CA ILE A 195 9.40 9.82 -6.24
C ILE A 195 10.48 9.86 -5.16
N GLY A 196 10.43 8.97 -4.18
CA GLY A 196 11.49 8.84 -3.16
C GLY A 196 12.85 8.57 -3.78
N ALA A 197 12.93 7.64 -4.73
CA ALA A 197 14.16 7.35 -5.45
C ALA A 197 14.70 8.58 -6.19
N ALA A 198 13.83 9.37 -6.82
CA ALA A 198 14.21 10.61 -7.47
C ALA A 198 14.77 11.64 -6.48
N LYS A 199 14.12 11.79 -5.32
CA LYS A 199 14.57 12.70 -4.26
C LYS A 199 15.97 12.33 -3.72
N TYR A 200 16.33 11.06 -3.81
CA TYR A 200 17.63 10.55 -3.36
C TYR A 200 18.62 10.29 -4.51
N GLY A 201 18.41 10.93 -5.65
CA GLY A 201 19.43 11.06 -6.67
C GLY A 201 19.40 10.04 -7.80
N ALA A 202 18.43 9.15 -7.85
CA ALA A 202 18.29 8.24 -8.99
C ALA A 202 18.20 9.03 -10.30
N GLN A 203 18.94 8.57 -11.33
CA GLN A 203 19.06 9.31 -12.58
C GLN A 203 17.91 9.03 -13.53
N ARG A 204 17.50 7.76 -13.64
CA ARG A 204 16.38 7.35 -14.47
C ARG A 204 15.46 6.45 -13.68
N ILE A 205 14.20 6.79 -13.63
CA ILE A 205 13.22 6.03 -12.89
C ILE A 205 12.08 5.67 -13.83
N ASP A 206 11.82 4.37 -13.95
CA ASP A 206 10.64 3.84 -14.61
C ASP A 206 9.69 3.31 -13.55
N ALA A 207 8.48 3.84 -13.55
CA ALA A 207 7.42 3.46 -12.62
C ALA A 207 6.27 2.84 -13.41
N VAL A 208 5.95 1.59 -13.12
CA VAL A 208 4.97 0.86 -13.91
C VAL A 208 3.86 0.27 -13.04
N ASP A 209 2.67 0.23 -13.60
CA ASP A 209 1.51 -0.37 -12.97
C ASP A 209 0.55 -0.91 -14.02
N ILE A 210 -0.16 -1.98 -13.70
CA ILE A 210 -1.19 -2.54 -14.58
C ILE A 210 -2.44 -1.65 -14.65
N ASP A 211 -2.63 -0.77 -13.66
CA ASP A 211 -3.75 0.15 -13.57
C ASP A 211 -3.39 1.51 -14.17
N GLU A 212 -4.09 1.92 -15.21
CA GLU A 212 -3.90 3.22 -15.85
C GLU A 212 -4.15 4.37 -14.90
N ALA A 213 -5.06 4.22 -13.93
CA ALA A 213 -5.32 5.24 -12.90
C ALA A 213 -4.09 5.44 -12.01
N ALA A 214 -3.37 4.37 -11.67
CA ALA A 214 -2.12 4.44 -10.94
C ALA A 214 -1.02 5.15 -11.74
N VAL A 215 -0.92 4.86 -13.03
CA VAL A 215 0.02 5.54 -13.93
C VAL A 215 -0.24 7.04 -13.95
N THR A 216 -1.49 7.45 -14.10
CA THR A 216 -1.89 8.86 -14.09
C THR A 216 -1.56 9.51 -12.74
N SER A 217 -1.88 8.84 -11.63
CA SER A 217 -1.57 9.35 -10.29
C SER A 217 -0.07 9.51 -10.07
N THR A 218 0.72 8.56 -10.53
CA THR A 218 2.19 8.64 -10.45
C THR A 218 2.70 9.87 -11.21
N GLN A 219 2.21 10.12 -12.42
CA GLN A 219 2.59 11.28 -13.22
C GLN A 219 2.24 12.59 -12.51
N LEU A 220 1.03 12.70 -11.98
CA LEU A 220 0.58 13.90 -11.27
C LEU A 220 1.37 14.11 -9.97
N ASN A 221 1.64 13.07 -9.22
CA ASN A 221 2.41 13.16 -7.99
C ASN A 221 3.88 13.49 -8.24
N ALA A 222 4.47 12.96 -9.30
CA ALA A 222 5.82 13.31 -9.72
C ALA A 222 5.92 14.80 -10.06
N GLU A 223 4.97 15.30 -10.83
CA GLU A 223 4.88 16.72 -11.19
C GLU A 223 4.73 17.61 -9.95
N ALA A 224 3.84 17.23 -9.03
CA ALA A 224 3.63 17.94 -7.77
C ALA A 224 4.87 17.97 -6.88
N ASN A 225 5.77 17.03 -7.03
CA ASN A 225 7.03 16.94 -6.28
C ASN A 225 8.25 17.45 -7.07
N ASN A 226 8.05 17.99 -8.25
CA ASN A 226 9.10 18.52 -9.10
C ASN A 226 10.19 17.48 -9.43
N VAL A 227 9.80 16.23 -9.61
CA VAL A 227 10.71 15.14 -10.00
C VAL A 227 10.35 14.66 -11.41
N GLN A 228 11.37 14.20 -12.13
CA GLN A 228 11.20 13.61 -13.45
C GLN A 228 11.32 12.10 -13.36
N LEU A 229 10.34 11.43 -13.90
CA LEU A 229 10.33 9.97 -14.03
C LEU A 229 9.45 9.58 -15.23
N HIS A 230 9.55 8.32 -15.64
CA HIS A 230 8.69 7.76 -16.66
C HIS A 230 7.67 6.85 -15.98
N ALA A 231 6.40 7.11 -16.19
CA ALA A 231 5.33 6.27 -15.68
C ALA A 231 4.55 5.65 -16.85
N GLY A 232 4.20 4.39 -16.73
CA GLY A 232 3.47 3.69 -17.78
C GLY A 232 3.00 2.31 -17.35
N LEU A 233 2.43 1.60 -18.32
CA LEU A 233 2.06 0.19 -18.14
C LEU A 233 3.32 -0.67 -18.06
N PRO A 234 3.22 -1.94 -17.63
CA PRO A 234 4.39 -2.79 -17.41
C PRO A 234 5.36 -2.90 -18.58
N GLU A 235 4.88 -2.74 -19.81
CA GLU A 235 5.72 -2.79 -21.02
C GLU A 235 6.76 -1.67 -21.09
N LEU A 236 6.57 -0.60 -20.32
CA LEU A 236 7.56 0.49 -20.21
C LEU A 236 8.86 0.01 -19.56
N ALA A 237 8.79 -0.96 -18.64
CA ALA A 237 9.96 -1.53 -18.01
C ALA A 237 10.76 -2.34 -19.03
N GLN A 238 11.99 -1.91 -19.31
CA GLN A 238 12.86 -2.56 -20.28
C GLN A 238 14.29 -2.62 -19.78
N GLY A 239 14.94 -3.75 -20.07
CA GLY A 239 16.32 -3.94 -19.72
C GLY A 239 16.55 -4.14 -18.22
N GLU A 240 17.70 -3.71 -17.77
CA GLU A 240 18.16 -3.94 -16.41
C GLU A 240 18.26 -2.62 -15.62
N TYR A 241 18.04 -2.73 -14.32
CA TYR A 241 18.06 -1.62 -13.38
C TYR A 241 18.98 -1.97 -12.22
N GLN A 242 19.69 -0.99 -11.69
CA GLN A 242 20.54 -1.19 -10.51
C GLN A 242 19.70 -1.41 -9.24
N THR A 243 18.49 -0.87 -9.22
CA THR A 243 17.55 -1.12 -8.13
C THR A 243 16.16 -1.40 -8.70
N VAL A 244 15.56 -2.48 -8.25
CA VAL A 244 14.17 -2.86 -8.57
C VAL A 244 13.38 -2.92 -7.27
N LEU A 245 12.34 -2.10 -7.19
CA LEU A 245 11.44 -2.00 -6.05
C LEU A 245 10.09 -2.60 -6.42
N ALA A 246 9.52 -3.41 -5.54
CA ALA A 246 8.15 -3.89 -5.69
C ALA A 246 7.49 -3.99 -4.31
N ASN A 247 6.51 -3.14 -4.08
CA ASN A 247 5.71 -3.14 -2.86
C ASN A 247 4.30 -3.59 -3.20
N ILE A 248 4.12 -4.90 -3.29
CA ILE A 248 2.86 -5.56 -3.59
C ILE A 248 2.70 -6.76 -2.65
N LEU A 249 1.60 -7.50 -2.73
CA LEU A 249 1.40 -8.65 -1.84
C LEU A 249 2.23 -9.87 -2.26
N ALA A 250 2.41 -10.80 -1.32
CA ALA A 250 3.28 -11.97 -1.49
C ALA A 250 2.92 -12.84 -2.69
N THR A 251 1.64 -13.10 -2.95
CA THR A 251 1.21 -13.95 -4.06
C THR A 251 1.62 -13.39 -5.42
N PRO A 252 1.33 -12.11 -5.75
CA PRO A 252 1.87 -11.52 -6.96
C PRO A 252 3.39 -11.51 -7.04
N LEU A 253 4.08 -11.24 -5.92
CA LEU A 253 5.55 -11.28 -5.86
C LEU A 253 6.11 -12.64 -6.26
N LYS A 254 5.51 -13.73 -5.79
CA LYS A 254 5.93 -15.09 -6.16
C LYS A 254 5.76 -15.34 -7.65
N VAL A 255 4.64 -14.93 -8.22
CA VAL A 255 4.35 -15.07 -9.66
C VAL A 255 5.33 -14.28 -10.51
N LEU A 256 5.70 -13.07 -10.07
CA LEU A 256 6.56 -12.16 -10.82
C LEU A 256 8.05 -12.40 -10.60
N ALA A 257 8.45 -13.41 -9.81
CA ALA A 257 9.85 -13.64 -9.48
C ALA A 257 10.79 -13.71 -10.70
N PRO A 258 10.47 -14.47 -11.76
CA PRO A 258 11.34 -14.50 -12.94
C PRO A 258 11.48 -13.13 -13.61
N LEU A 259 10.37 -12.42 -13.76
CA LEU A 259 10.33 -11.12 -14.42
C LEU A 259 11.09 -10.06 -13.63
N LEU A 260 10.86 -9.97 -12.33
CA LEU A 260 11.53 -8.97 -11.48
C LEU A 260 13.04 -9.23 -11.43
N CYS A 261 13.45 -10.48 -11.26
CA CYS A 261 14.86 -10.84 -11.23
C CYS A 261 15.57 -10.57 -12.57
N ALA A 262 14.87 -10.75 -13.70
CA ALA A 262 15.41 -10.43 -15.02
C ALA A 262 15.70 -8.94 -15.18
N HIS A 263 14.96 -8.07 -14.48
CA HIS A 263 15.19 -6.63 -14.52
C HIS A 263 16.31 -6.15 -13.59
N VAL A 264 16.81 -6.98 -12.71
CA VAL A 264 17.92 -6.58 -11.82
C VAL A 264 19.23 -6.76 -12.54
N ALA A 265 20.03 -5.68 -12.62
CA ALA A 265 21.37 -5.73 -13.19
C ALA A 265 22.32 -6.55 -12.30
N SER A 266 23.37 -7.10 -12.89
CA SER A 266 24.45 -7.73 -12.13
C SER A 266 24.98 -6.75 -11.07
N GLY A 267 25.06 -7.21 -9.81
CA GLY A 267 25.43 -6.37 -8.68
C GLY A 267 24.33 -5.45 -8.19
N GLY A 268 23.16 -5.45 -8.87
CA GLY A 268 22.02 -4.63 -8.48
C GLY A 268 21.24 -5.19 -7.30
N GLN A 269 20.30 -4.40 -6.82
CA GLN A 269 19.48 -4.68 -5.65
C GLN A 269 18.02 -4.94 -6.03
N LEU A 270 17.44 -5.96 -5.42
CA LEU A 270 16.01 -6.23 -5.44
C LEU A 270 15.44 -5.92 -4.06
N VAL A 271 14.36 -5.14 -4.00
CA VAL A 271 13.73 -4.70 -2.75
C VAL A 271 12.24 -5.02 -2.83
N LEU A 272 11.80 -5.92 -1.98
CA LEU A 272 10.43 -6.41 -1.97
C LEU A 272 9.75 -6.11 -0.63
N ALA A 273 8.52 -5.64 -0.68
CA ALA A 273 7.68 -5.42 0.48
C ALA A 273 6.22 -5.78 0.17
N GLY A 274 5.36 -5.73 1.17
CA GLY A 274 4.00 -6.25 1.10
C GLY A 274 3.96 -7.72 1.54
N ILE A 275 4.92 -8.12 2.35
CA ILE A 275 5.16 -9.49 2.79
C ILE A 275 4.95 -9.54 4.30
N LEU A 276 4.14 -10.47 4.76
CA LEU A 276 4.01 -10.77 6.19
C LEU A 276 5.21 -11.60 6.66
N GLU A 277 5.58 -11.43 7.90
CA GLU A 277 6.73 -12.12 8.51
C GLU A 277 6.68 -13.64 8.29
N ARG A 278 5.50 -14.25 8.44
CA ARG A 278 5.30 -15.69 8.21
C ARG A 278 5.49 -16.13 6.76
N GLN A 279 5.49 -15.20 5.81
CA GLN A 279 5.62 -15.49 4.38
C GLN A 279 7.08 -15.46 3.89
N ALA A 280 8.02 -15.11 4.77
CA ALA A 280 9.43 -14.96 4.40
C ALA A 280 10.00 -16.19 3.69
N GLN A 281 9.77 -17.38 4.25
CA GLN A 281 10.32 -18.62 3.71
C GLN A 281 9.77 -18.95 2.32
N GLU A 282 8.47 -18.75 2.09
CA GLU A 282 7.87 -19.00 0.78
C GLU A 282 8.38 -18.03 -0.28
N LEU A 283 8.66 -16.76 0.08
CA LEU A 283 9.29 -15.81 -0.82
C LEU A 283 10.74 -16.20 -1.12
N GLN A 284 11.49 -16.62 -0.11
CA GLN A 284 12.87 -17.09 -0.30
C GLN A 284 12.92 -18.26 -1.28
N GLN A 285 12.01 -19.22 -1.16
CA GLN A 285 11.92 -20.37 -2.05
C GLN A 285 11.55 -19.96 -3.48
N ALA A 286 10.59 -19.06 -3.63
CA ALA A 286 10.15 -18.59 -4.95
C ALA A 286 11.24 -17.85 -5.71
N TYR A 287 12.12 -17.12 -5.01
CA TYR A 287 13.20 -16.34 -5.61
C TYR A 287 14.54 -17.06 -5.67
N ALA A 288 14.70 -18.20 -4.97
CA ALA A 288 15.95 -18.93 -4.86
C ALA A 288 16.65 -19.27 -6.19
N PRO A 289 15.92 -19.56 -7.30
CA PRO A 289 16.61 -19.79 -8.58
C PRO A 289 17.44 -18.62 -9.09
N TRP A 290 17.16 -17.40 -8.64
CA TRP A 290 17.81 -16.20 -9.15
C TRP A 290 18.61 -15.43 -8.12
N VAL A 291 18.09 -15.30 -6.90
CA VAL A 291 18.68 -14.48 -5.83
C VAL A 291 18.43 -15.10 -4.47
N ALA A 292 19.25 -14.74 -3.50
CA ALA A 292 19.06 -15.10 -2.09
C ALA A 292 18.38 -13.94 -1.36
N LEU A 293 17.08 -14.04 -1.16
CA LEU A 293 16.32 -13.04 -0.41
C LEU A 293 16.61 -13.16 1.09
N GLU A 294 16.81 -12.02 1.73
CA GLU A 294 16.98 -11.91 3.17
C GLU A 294 16.04 -10.86 3.73
N VAL A 295 15.61 -11.04 4.97
CA VAL A 295 14.83 -10.03 5.69
C VAL A 295 15.76 -8.90 6.09
N ALA A 296 15.49 -7.69 5.59
CA ALA A 296 16.31 -6.50 5.84
C ALA A 296 15.67 -5.54 6.85
N ASP A 297 14.37 -5.58 7.02
CA ASP A 297 13.63 -4.73 7.95
C ASP A 297 12.31 -5.42 8.33
N ALA A 298 11.77 -5.02 9.47
CA ALA A 298 10.48 -5.52 9.95
C ALA A 298 9.76 -4.42 10.74
N GLU A 299 8.46 -4.29 10.53
CA GLU A 299 7.63 -3.33 11.23
C GLU A 299 6.19 -3.85 11.29
N ASP A 300 5.63 -3.92 12.50
CA ASP A 300 4.23 -4.30 12.72
C ASP A 300 3.80 -5.62 12.05
N GLY A 301 4.68 -6.62 12.05
CA GLY A 301 4.42 -7.92 11.43
C GLY A 301 4.65 -7.99 9.92
N TRP A 302 5.01 -6.88 9.29
CA TRP A 302 5.42 -6.80 7.90
C TRP A 302 6.94 -6.79 7.78
N ILE A 303 7.45 -7.30 6.66
CA ILE A 303 8.90 -7.36 6.42
C ILE A 303 9.27 -6.76 5.08
N LEU A 304 10.49 -6.26 5.02
CA LEU A 304 11.19 -5.88 3.80
C LEU A 304 12.20 -6.98 3.50
N MET A 305 12.19 -7.50 2.29
CA MET A 305 13.16 -8.49 1.85
C MET A 305 14.01 -7.91 0.72
N THR A 306 15.31 -8.14 0.80
CA THR A 306 16.26 -7.64 -0.19
C THR A 306 17.17 -8.74 -0.67
N ALA A 307 17.71 -8.54 -1.88
CA ALA A 307 18.73 -9.40 -2.45
C ALA A 307 19.64 -8.61 -3.38
N ARG A 308 20.89 -9.00 -3.43
CA ARG A 308 21.84 -8.52 -4.44
C ARG A 308 21.98 -9.61 -5.49
N LYS A 309 21.86 -9.24 -6.76
CA LYS A 309 22.06 -10.16 -7.87
C LYS A 309 23.56 -10.29 -8.15
N ALA A 310 24.01 -11.52 -8.27
CA ALA A 310 25.40 -11.81 -8.62
C ALA A 310 25.80 -11.30 -10.02
#